data_06f1f87503f1de206f85cba38dedbd5f
#
_entry.id   06f1f87503f1de206f85cba38dedbd5f
#
_cell.length_a   1.000
_cell.length_b   1.000
_cell.length_c   1.000
_cell.angle_alpha   90.00
_cell.angle_beta   90.00
_cell.angle_gamma   90.00
#
_symmetry.space_group_name_H-M   'P 1'
#
loop_
_entity.id
_entity.type
_entity.pdbx_description
1 polymer ?
#
loop_
_entity_poly.entity_id
_entity_poly.type
_entity_poly.pdbx_seq_one_letter_code
_entity_poly.pdbx_strand_id
1 'polypeptide(L)' 'MGKVKQAIQEVQEIVYWYVQGNRDISLPDVQTLLFKKHLMKDNANPYLVDERVVKDAYNKAVWERDNEEEYELRTHYQRE' A
#
# COMPACT_ATOMS: atom_id res chain seq x y z
N MET A 1 20.65 -2.51 7.63
CA MET A 1 20.12 -2.44 6.27
C MET A 1 18.73 -3.06 6.13
N GLY A 2 18.47 -4.19 6.78
CA GLY A 2 17.16 -4.82 6.74
C GLY A 2 16.02 -3.97 7.30
N LYS A 3 16.33 -3.11 8.27
CA LYS A 3 15.32 -2.31 8.95
C LYS A 3 14.64 -1.28 8.04
N VAL A 4 15.41 -0.61 7.18
CA VAL A 4 14.86 0.38 6.25
C VAL A 4 13.93 -0.32 5.24
N LYS A 5 14.39 -1.42 4.69
CA LYS A 5 13.60 -2.18 3.72
C LYS A 5 12.31 -2.72 4.34
N GLN A 6 12.39 -3.23 5.56
CA GLN A 6 11.21 -3.72 6.29
C GLN A 6 10.23 -2.59 6.59
N ALA A 7 10.74 -1.43 6.95
CA ALA A 7 9.89 -0.27 7.24
C ALA A 7 9.13 0.18 6.00
N ILE A 8 9.78 0.19 4.84
CA ILE A 8 9.15 0.56 3.57
C ILE A 8 8.12 -0.51 3.18
N GLN A 9 8.45 -1.79 3.34
CA GLN A 9 7.52 -2.88 3.06
C GLN A 9 6.27 -2.79 3.92
N GLU A 10 6.43 -2.42 5.19
CA GLU A 10 5.29 -2.23 6.08
C GLU A 10 4.34 -1.17 5.54
N VAL A 11 4.87 -0.04 5.08
CA VAL A 11 4.05 1.01 4.47
C VAL A 11 3.34 0.47 3.23
N GLN A 12 4.04 -0.26 2.39
CA GLN A 12 3.46 -0.84 1.18
C GLN A 12 2.31 -1.78 1.51
N GLU A 13 2.46 -2.62 2.52
CA GLU A 13 1.40 -3.54 2.94
C GLU A 13 0.18 -2.80 3.47
N ILE A 14 0.41 -1.79 4.32
CA ILE A 14 -0.68 -1.01 4.88
C ILE A 14 -1.47 -0.31 3.77
N VAL A 15 -0.76 0.32 2.84
CA VAL A 15 -1.40 1.02 1.72
C VAL A 15 -2.15 0.03 0.82
N TYR A 16 -1.57 -1.12 0.58
CA TYR A 16 -2.22 -2.18 -0.19
C TYR A 16 -3.59 -2.53 0.42
N TRP A 17 -3.63 -2.75 1.74
CA TRP A 17 -4.88 -3.08 2.41
C TRP A 17 -5.90 -1.95 2.39
N TYR A 18 -5.44 -0.69 2.48
CA TYR A 18 -6.35 0.44 2.36
C TYR A 18 -7.00 0.46 0.97
N VAL A 19 -6.22 0.25 -0.07
CA VAL A 19 -6.73 0.24 -1.45
C VAL A 19 -7.65 -0.95 -1.67
N GLN A 20 -7.33 -2.10 -1.11
CA GLN A 20 -8.20 -3.28 -1.23
C GLN A 20 -9.53 -3.09 -0.51
N GLY A 21 -9.50 -2.44 0.65
CA GLY A 21 -10.70 -2.19 1.43
C GLY A 21 -11.58 -1.08 0.86
N ASN A 22 -11.00 -0.16 0.11
CA ASN A 22 -11.73 0.94 -0.51
C ASN A 22 -11.06 1.25 -1.85
N ARG A 23 -11.62 0.69 -2.92
CA ARG A 23 -11.05 0.81 -4.27
C ARG A 23 -11.00 2.24 -4.79
N ASP A 24 -11.87 3.10 -4.29
CA ASP A 24 -11.94 4.49 -4.73
C ASP A 24 -11.11 5.44 -3.88
N ILE A 25 -10.36 4.90 -2.92
CA ILE A 25 -9.56 5.74 -2.03
C ILE A 25 -8.51 6.50 -2.83
N SER A 26 -8.36 7.80 -2.53
CA SER A 26 -7.39 8.66 -3.20
C SER A 26 -6.06 8.68 -2.43
N LEU A 27 -5.01 9.18 -3.09
CA LEU A 27 -3.72 9.34 -2.43
C LEU A 27 -3.80 10.26 -1.20
N PRO A 28 -4.45 11.44 -1.26
CA PRO A 28 -4.61 12.26 -0.06
C PRO A 28 -5.30 11.55 1.09
N ASP A 29 -6.29 10.69 0.81
CA ASP A 29 -6.98 9.93 1.83
C ASP A 29 -6.03 8.92 2.49
N VAL A 30 -5.22 8.24 1.69
CA VAL A 30 -4.23 7.30 2.21
C VAL A 30 -3.21 8.03 3.07
N GLN A 31 -2.74 9.19 2.61
CA GLN A 31 -1.79 10.00 3.36
C GLN A 31 -2.35 10.41 4.72
N THR A 32 -3.62 10.80 4.75
CA THR A 32 -4.30 11.19 5.99
C THR A 32 -4.39 10.02 6.95
N LEU A 33 -4.76 8.85 6.46
CA LEU A 33 -4.87 7.65 7.29
C LEU A 33 -3.52 7.23 7.86
N LEU A 34 -2.47 7.29 7.05
CA LEU A 34 -1.13 6.95 7.50
C LEU A 34 -0.60 7.96 8.51
N PHE A 35 -0.90 9.22 8.32
CA PHE A 35 -0.52 10.27 9.26
C PHE A 35 -1.17 10.05 10.63
N LYS A 36 -2.45 9.72 10.64
CA LYS A 36 -3.16 9.40 11.87
C LYS A 36 -2.56 8.19 12.56
N LYS A 37 -2.23 7.17 11.79
CA LYS A 37 -1.61 5.96 12.32
C LYS A 37 -0.24 6.25 12.92
N HIS A 38 0.53 7.11 12.26
CA HIS A 38 1.83 7.55 12.74
C HIS A 38 1.72 8.26 14.10
N LEU A 39 0.71 9.13 14.25
CA LEU A 39 0.49 9.87 15.49
C LEU A 39 0.02 8.98 16.63
N MET A 40 -0.70 7.92 16.33
CA MET A 40 -1.31 7.07 17.36
C MET A 40 -0.36 6.02 17.94
N LYS A 41 0.74 5.73 17.27
CA LYS A 41 1.69 4.73 17.73
C LYS A 41 2.98 5.35 18.23
N ASP A 42 3.44 4.92 19.40
CA ASP A 42 4.72 5.37 19.96
C ASP A 42 5.89 4.93 19.11
N ASN A 43 5.74 3.82 18.41
CA ASN A 43 6.79 3.30 17.54
C ASN A 43 6.51 3.73 16.12
N ALA A 44 6.78 4.97 15.83
CA ALA A 44 6.43 5.56 14.55
C ALA A 44 7.44 5.18 13.48
N ASN A 45 6.92 4.51 12.45
CA ASN A 45 7.68 4.27 11.23
C ASN A 45 7.72 5.59 10.45
N PRO A 46 8.90 6.24 10.29
CA PRO A 46 8.96 7.55 9.63
C PRO A 46 8.50 7.51 8.17
N TYR A 47 8.53 6.35 7.55
CA TYR A 47 8.08 6.21 6.15
C TYR A 47 6.57 6.27 6.00
N LEU A 48 5.82 6.17 7.09
CA LEU A 48 4.36 6.37 7.05
C LEU A 48 4.00 7.79 6.62
N VAL A 49 4.88 8.75 6.86
CA VAL A 49 4.68 10.15 6.48
C VAL A 49 5.65 10.61 5.40
N ASP A 50 6.41 9.70 4.83
CA ASP A 50 7.32 10.01 3.72
C ASP A 50 6.51 10.03 2.42
N GLU A 51 6.40 11.21 1.84
CA GLU A 51 5.57 11.43 0.66
C GLU A 51 5.95 10.52 -0.51
N ARG A 52 7.24 10.32 -0.75
CA ARG A 52 7.70 9.46 -1.85
C ARG A 52 7.32 8.01 -1.63
N VAL A 53 7.59 7.51 -0.43
CA VAL A 53 7.30 6.12 -0.10
C VAL A 53 5.81 5.86 -0.18
N VAL A 54 5.01 6.75 0.37
CA VAL A 54 3.54 6.62 0.37
C VAL A 54 3.01 6.68 -1.06
N LYS A 55 3.50 7.62 -1.86
CA LYS A 55 3.07 7.77 -3.25
C LYS A 55 3.40 6.53 -4.07
N ASP A 56 4.62 6.02 -3.94
CA ASP A 56 5.03 4.81 -4.64
C ASP A 56 4.21 3.59 -4.21
N ALA A 57 3.95 3.47 -2.91
CA ALA A 57 3.13 2.39 -2.38
C ALA A 57 1.70 2.48 -2.92
N TYR A 58 1.14 3.68 -2.96
CA TYR A 58 -0.20 3.90 -3.49
C TYR A 58 -0.27 3.53 -4.97
N ASN A 59 0.69 4.01 -5.77
CA ASN A 59 0.72 3.71 -7.20
C ASN A 59 0.83 2.21 -7.45
N LYS A 60 1.66 1.52 -6.68
CA LYS A 60 1.80 0.08 -6.78
C LYS A 60 0.51 -0.64 -6.42
N ALA A 61 -0.13 -0.21 -5.34
CA ALA A 61 -1.39 -0.82 -4.89
C ALA A 61 -2.51 -0.63 -5.91
N VAL A 62 -2.59 0.57 -6.49
CA VAL A 62 -3.57 0.88 -7.54
C VAL A 62 -3.31 0.03 -8.77
N TRP A 63 -2.04 -0.10 -9.17
CA TRP A 63 -1.69 -0.94 -10.31
C TRP A 63 -2.09 -2.39 -10.07
N GLU A 64 -1.81 -2.92 -8.90
CA GLU A 64 -2.18 -4.29 -8.54
C GLU A 64 -3.70 -4.46 -8.52
N ARG A 65 -4.42 -3.48 -7.98
CA ARG A 65 -5.88 -3.50 -7.97
C ARG A 65 -6.43 -3.57 -9.39
N ASP A 66 -5.90 -2.74 -10.29
CA ASP A 66 -6.41 -2.65 -11.64
C ASP A 66 -6.07 -3.88 -12.48
N ASN A 67 -4.99 -4.58 -12.13
CA ASN A 67 -4.51 -5.74 -12.88
C ASN A 67 -4.83 -7.08 -12.21
N GLU A 68 -5.38 -7.05 -11.00
CA GLU A 68 -5.64 -8.26 -10.23
C GLU A 68 -6.64 -9.19 -10.94
N GLU A 69 -7.71 -8.62 -11.46
CA GLU A 69 -8.73 -9.39 -12.14
C GLU A 69 -8.19 -10.09 -13.37
N GLU A 70 -7.40 -9.38 -14.17
CA GLU A 70 -6.76 -9.95 -15.33
C GLU A 70 -5.76 -11.04 -14.95
N TYR A 71 -5.02 -10.82 -13.89
CA TYR A 71 -4.07 -11.81 -13.38
C TYR A 71 -4.78 -13.09 -12.93
N GLU A 72 -5.87 -12.94 -12.21
CA GLU A 72 -6.65 -14.09 -11.76
C GLU A 72 -7.21 -14.89 -12.92
N LEU A 73 -7.71 -14.23 -13.96
CA LEU A 73 -8.21 -14.90 -15.14
C LEU A 73 -7.11 -15.69 -15.84
N ARG A 74 -5.94 -15.12 -15.98
CA ARG A 74 -4.79 -15.80 -16.59
C ARG A 74 -4.40 -17.04 -15.80
N THR A 75 -4.34 -16.90 -14.48
CA THR A 75 -3.97 -17.99 -13.61
C THR A 75 -5.00 -19.13 -13.69
N HIS A 76 -6.25 -18.75 -13.76
CA HIS A 76 -7.33 -19.71 -13.87
C HIS A 76 -7.23 -20.53 -15.16
N TYR A 77 -6.99 -19.86 -16.28
CA TYR A 77 -6.81 -20.53 -17.56
C TYR A 77 -5.57 -21.43 -17.59
N GLN A 78 -4.50 -21.01 -16.97
CA GLN A 78 -3.26 -21.78 -16.97
C GLN A 78 -3.37 -23.07 -16.17
N ARG A 79 -4.30 -23.17 -15.28
CA ARG A 79 -4.49 -24.39 -14.48
C ARG A 79 -5.18 -25.51 -15.26
N GLU A 80 -5.74 -25.19 -16.35
CA GLU A 80 -6.34 -26.19 -17.21
C GLU A 80 -5.33 -26.73 -18.22
#